data_45c458384194b1f50ef350a126256795
#
_entry.id   45c458384194b1f50ef350a126256795
#
_cell.length_a   1.000
_cell.length_b   1.000
_cell.length_c   1.000
_cell.angle_alpha   90.00
_cell.angle_beta   90.00
_cell.angle_gamma   90.00
#
_symmetry.space_group_name_H-M   'P 1'
#
loop_
_entity.id
_entity.type
_entity.pdbx_description
1 polymer ?
#
loop_
_entity_poly.entity_id
_entity_poly.type
_entity_poly.pdbx_seq_one_letter_code
_entity_poly.pdbx_strand_id
1 'polypeptide(L)'
;MIPWITVPAGSYQVGATELIDNPRRNVAVRAFEISKYEVTNQQFYAFVQATGYVTDAERSRNGRVFEPGLKEFRWISDKTANWHFPNGRSRGGIQGKMNHPVTCISFRDAEAFCRWAGVRLPTLDEWEVAARGGTDGRYFCDPSELRQYANIWGGRDHLKPDKSDAFLTTAPVGTFRPNPIGLYDVYGNVFEFCSGRMRSDTRDTQRHSRGGSWWCSKNSCCFFNSVDIGTVNVRASFSNQGFRIVRDAKKPVG
;
A
#
# COMPACT_ATOMS: atom_id res chain seq x y z
N MET A 1 -4.32 10.73 -16.36
CA MET A 1 -4.99 9.44 -16.66
C MET A 1 -4.33 8.36 -15.80
N ILE A 2 -5.10 7.43 -15.22
CA ILE A 2 -4.55 6.33 -14.41
C ILE A 2 -4.17 5.19 -15.37
N PRO A 3 -2.91 4.74 -15.41
CA PRO A 3 -2.53 3.58 -16.20
C PRO A 3 -2.97 2.28 -15.50
N TRP A 4 -3.49 1.34 -16.28
CA TRP A 4 -4.07 0.08 -15.80
C TRP A 4 -3.31 -1.13 -16.31
N ILE A 5 -3.26 -2.19 -15.51
CA ILE A 5 -2.79 -3.53 -15.86
C ILE A 5 -4.00 -4.47 -15.81
N THR A 6 -4.23 -5.22 -16.86
CA THR A 6 -5.31 -6.21 -16.92
C THR A 6 -4.83 -7.53 -16.33
N VAL A 7 -5.58 -8.05 -15.37
CA VAL A 7 -5.43 -9.40 -14.84
C VAL A 7 -6.59 -10.24 -15.42
N PRO A 8 -6.30 -11.28 -16.20
CA PRO A 8 -7.36 -12.09 -16.82
C PRO A 8 -8.14 -12.91 -15.78
N ALA A 9 -9.35 -13.31 -16.15
CA ALA A 9 -10.11 -14.27 -15.35
C ALA A 9 -9.40 -15.62 -15.33
N GLY A 10 -9.40 -16.29 -14.20
CA GLY A 10 -8.75 -17.60 -14.08
C GLY A 10 -8.79 -18.16 -12.69
N SER A 11 -8.21 -19.36 -12.55
CA SER A 11 -7.90 -19.98 -11.26
C SER A 11 -6.43 -19.73 -10.92
N TYR A 12 -6.18 -19.13 -9.77
CA TYR A 12 -4.84 -18.73 -9.33
C TYR A 12 -4.53 -19.35 -7.99
N GLN A 13 -3.27 -19.70 -7.78
CA GLN A 13 -2.80 -20.14 -6.50
C GLN A 13 -2.39 -18.92 -5.65
N VAL A 14 -2.91 -18.84 -4.44
CA VAL A 14 -2.61 -17.79 -3.44
C VAL A 14 -2.22 -18.42 -2.11
N GLY A 15 -1.65 -17.61 -1.22
CA GLY A 15 -1.24 -18.02 0.11
C GLY A 15 0.06 -18.82 0.12
N ALA A 16 0.44 -19.29 1.31
CA ALA A 16 1.62 -20.13 1.53
C ALA A 16 1.29 -21.24 2.52
N THR A 17 1.98 -22.37 2.39
CA THR A 17 1.70 -23.57 3.19
C THR A 17 1.93 -23.34 4.68
N GLU A 18 2.91 -22.51 5.01
CA GLU A 18 3.32 -22.20 6.38
C GLU A 18 2.47 -21.12 7.06
N LEU A 19 1.54 -20.45 6.34
CA LEU A 19 0.73 -19.34 6.87
C LEU A 19 -0.65 -19.82 7.31
N ILE A 20 -1.02 -19.50 8.54
CA ILE A 20 -2.36 -19.81 9.10
C ILE A 20 -3.41 -18.80 8.62
N ASP A 21 -3.04 -17.54 8.50
CA ASP A 21 -3.92 -16.44 8.11
C ASP A 21 -4.09 -16.31 6.59
N ASN A 22 -3.16 -16.85 5.81
CA ASN A 22 -3.21 -16.93 4.35
C ASN A 22 -2.72 -18.30 3.85
N PRO A 23 -3.42 -19.42 4.15
CA PRO A 23 -3.01 -20.75 3.73
C PRO A 23 -3.07 -20.90 2.22
N ARG A 24 -2.20 -21.75 1.68
CA ARG A 24 -2.14 -22.06 0.24
C ARG A 24 -3.47 -22.61 -0.26
N ARG A 25 -4.04 -21.99 -1.29
CA ARG A 25 -5.31 -22.38 -1.88
C ARG A 25 -5.45 -21.90 -3.32
N ASN A 26 -6.37 -22.51 -4.08
CA ASN A 26 -6.78 -22.00 -5.39
C ASN A 26 -7.97 -21.06 -5.23
N VAL A 27 -7.94 -19.94 -5.93
CA VAL A 27 -9.02 -18.94 -5.97
C VAL A 27 -9.43 -18.65 -7.42
N ALA A 28 -10.73 -18.57 -7.66
CA ALA A 28 -11.25 -18.09 -8.92
C ALA A 28 -11.37 -16.57 -8.88
N VAL A 29 -10.70 -15.89 -9.80
CA VAL A 29 -10.75 -14.44 -9.94
C VAL A 29 -11.41 -14.08 -11.26
N ARG A 30 -12.34 -13.12 -11.25
CA ARG A 30 -12.88 -12.52 -12.48
C ARG A 30 -11.83 -11.59 -13.09
N ALA A 31 -11.92 -11.34 -14.40
CA ALA A 31 -11.05 -10.35 -15.02
C ALA A 31 -11.23 -8.97 -14.39
N PHE A 32 -10.13 -8.32 -14.03
CA PHE A 32 -10.12 -6.98 -13.46
C PHE A 32 -8.93 -6.18 -14.00
N GLU A 33 -9.01 -4.87 -13.84
CA GLU A 33 -7.89 -3.97 -14.08
C GLU A 33 -7.42 -3.39 -12.76
N ILE A 34 -6.11 -3.41 -12.53
CA ILE A 34 -5.46 -2.84 -11.35
C ILE A 34 -4.61 -1.64 -11.75
N SER A 35 -4.59 -0.59 -10.94
CA SER A 35 -3.74 0.57 -11.22
C SER A 35 -2.27 0.17 -11.21
N LYS A 36 -1.53 0.58 -12.26
CA LYS A 36 -0.11 0.29 -12.43
C LYS A 36 0.74 0.73 -11.25
N TYR A 37 0.32 1.81 -10.60
CA TYR A 37 0.96 2.45 -9.45
C TYR A 37 -0.01 2.58 -8.28
N GLU A 38 0.53 2.84 -7.10
CA GLU A 38 -0.21 3.34 -5.94
C GLU A 38 -0.90 4.67 -6.28
N VAL A 39 -2.00 5.01 -5.60
CA VAL A 39 -2.67 6.32 -5.76
C VAL A 39 -1.74 7.42 -5.25
N THR A 40 -1.48 8.40 -6.10
CA THR A 40 -0.52 9.48 -5.82
C THR A 40 -1.13 10.65 -5.06
N ASN A 41 -0.28 11.48 -4.46
CA ASN A 41 -0.68 12.76 -3.86
C ASN A 41 -1.44 13.64 -4.85
N GLN A 42 -1.03 13.68 -6.12
CA GLN A 42 -1.72 14.47 -7.15
C GLN A 42 -3.15 13.98 -7.40
N GLN A 43 -3.36 12.66 -7.44
CA GLN A 43 -4.69 12.08 -7.64
C GLN A 43 -5.59 12.32 -6.42
N PHE A 44 -5.05 12.15 -5.22
CA PHE A 44 -5.79 12.43 -4.00
C PHE A 44 -6.08 13.93 -3.82
N TYR A 45 -5.16 14.79 -4.20
CA TYR A 45 -5.37 16.23 -4.23
C TYR A 45 -6.56 16.59 -5.15
N ALA A 46 -6.65 16.02 -6.35
CA ALA A 46 -7.77 16.24 -7.25
C ALA A 46 -9.11 15.83 -6.64
N PHE A 47 -9.15 14.70 -5.93
CA PHE A 47 -10.33 14.26 -5.18
C PHE A 47 -10.74 15.28 -4.11
N VAL A 48 -9.79 15.72 -3.29
CA VAL A 48 -10.09 16.70 -2.22
C VAL A 48 -10.55 18.03 -2.81
N GLN A 49 -9.91 18.50 -3.88
CA GLN A 49 -10.33 19.75 -4.56
C GLN A 49 -11.75 19.65 -5.15
N ALA A 50 -12.12 18.49 -5.69
CA ALA A 50 -13.44 18.28 -6.29
C ALA A 50 -14.56 18.13 -5.27
N THR A 51 -14.25 17.68 -4.05
CA THR A 51 -15.27 17.25 -3.07
C THR A 51 -15.27 18.03 -1.76
N GLY A 52 -14.20 18.77 -1.46
CA GLY A 52 -13.99 19.37 -0.14
C GLY A 52 -13.80 18.32 0.98
N TYR A 53 -13.40 17.09 0.63
CA TYR A 53 -13.27 16.00 1.61
C TYR A 53 -12.23 16.32 2.67
N VAL A 54 -12.59 16.08 3.92
CA VAL A 54 -11.70 16.20 5.09
C VAL A 54 -11.39 14.79 5.59
N THR A 55 -10.11 14.44 5.71
CA THR A 55 -9.67 13.10 6.11
C THR A 55 -9.84 12.82 7.61
N ASP A 56 -9.80 11.55 7.99
CA ASP A 56 -9.86 11.15 9.40
C ASP A 56 -8.69 11.72 10.21
N ALA A 57 -7.49 11.80 9.62
CA ALA A 57 -6.32 12.40 10.26
C ALA A 57 -6.54 13.91 10.54
N GLU A 58 -7.13 14.64 9.60
CA GLU A 58 -7.47 16.06 9.77
C GLU A 58 -8.52 16.28 10.85
N ARG A 59 -9.60 15.46 10.85
CA ARG A 59 -10.68 15.55 11.85
C ARG A 59 -10.21 15.20 13.25
N SER A 60 -9.46 14.11 13.39
CA SER A 60 -9.01 13.60 14.69
C SER A 60 -7.76 14.29 15.20
N ARG A 61 -7.01 14.98 14.32
CA ARG A 61 -5.69 15.54 14.59
C ARG A 61 -4.74 14.49 15.19
N ASN A 62 -4.72 13.30 14.58
CA ASN A 62 -4.01 12.14 15.09
C ASN A 62 -3.41 11.30 13.95
N GLY A 63 -2.52 11.90 13.17
CA GLY A 63 -1.71 11.14 12.22
C GLY A 63 -0.60 10.38 12.94
N ARG A 64 -0.29 9.18 12.49
CA ARG A 64 0.76 8.33 13.02
C ARG A 64 2.00 8.43 12.15
N VAL A 65 3.08 8.97 12.72
CA VAL A 65 4.34 9.20 12.02
C VAL A 65 5.47 8.41 12.66
N PHE A 66 6.43 8.01 11.85
CA PHE A 66 7.69 7.44 12.31
C PHE A 66 8.80 8.48 12.19
N GLU A 67 9.67 8.54 13.18
CA GLU A 67 10.89 9.36 13.16
C GLU A 67 12.12 8.45 13.19
N PRO A 68 13.16 8.75 12.39
CA PRO A 68 14.45 8.10 12.54
C PRO A 68 14.97 8.23 13.96
N GLY A 69 15.51 7.14 14.50
CA GLY A 69 15.97 7.08 15.90
C GLY A 69 14.93 6.57 16.89
N LEU A 70 13.70 6.33 16.46
CA LEU A 70 12.71 5.60 17.26
C LEU A 70 13.00 4.09 17.25
N LYS A 71 12.70 3.44 18.38
CA LYS A 71 12.72 1.96 18.43
C LYS A 71 11.66 1.37 17.50
N GLU A 72 11.84 0.10 17.16
CA GLU A 72 10.90 -0.68 16.37
C GLU A 72 9.45 -0.50 16.84
N PHE A 73 8.53 -0.34 15.89
CA PHE A 73 7.10 -0.16 16.11
C PHE A 73 6.68 1.03 16.98
N ARG A 74 7.58 2.00 17.23
CA ARG A 74 7.26 3.22 17.97
C ARG A 74 6.78 4.31 17.01
N TRP A 75 5.47 4.33 16.80
CA TRP A 75 4.78 5.37 16.04
C TRP A 75 4.32 6.48 16.98
N ILE A 76 4.64 7.72 16.66
CA ILE A 76 4.17 8.87 17.43
C ILE A 76 2.89 9.45 16.81
N SER A 77 2.04 9.97 17.69
CA SER A 77 0.88 10.75 17.30
C SER A 77 1.30 12.20 17.05
N ASP A 78 1.08 12.69 15.83
CA ASP A 78 1.35 14.08 15.47
C ASP A 78 0.03 14.76 15.06
N LYS A 79 -0.33 15.82 15.77
CA LYS A 79 -1.58 16.58 15.56
C LYS A 79 -1.61 17.33 14.23
N THR A 80 -0.46 17.51 13.60
CA THR A 80 -0.30 18.21 12.31
C THR A 80 -0.14 17.26 11.12
N ALA A 81 0.03 15.95 11.40
CA ALA A 81 0.20 14.96 10.35
C ALA A 81 -1.15 14.62 9.71
N ASN A 82 -1.19 14.72 8.40
CA ASN A 82 -2.31 14.39 7.53
C ASN A 82 -1.76 14.18 6.11
N TRP A 83 -2.60 13.95 5.13
CA TRP A 83 -2.16 13.67 3.75
C TRP A 83 -1.37 14.84 3.11
N HIS A 84 -1.60 16.11 3.50
CA HIS A 84 -0.81 17.27 3.07
C HIS A 84 0.58 17.33 3.73
N PHE A 85 0.68 16.85 4.97
CA PHE A 85 1.88 16.84 5.80
C PHE A 85 2.08 15.43 6.39
N PRO A 86 2.39 14.42 5.56
CA PRO A 86 2.31 13.02 5.98
C PRO A 86 3.28 12.62 7.10
N ASN A 87 4.33 13.41 7.29
CA ASN A 87 5.30 13.22 8.40
C ASN A 87 5.21 14.34 9.46
N GLY A 88 4.12 15.11 9.49
CA GLY A 88 3.96 16.28 10.35
C GLY A 88 4.46 17.57 9.68
N ARG A 89 3.84 18.70 10.04
CA ARG A 89 4.09 20.01 9.41
C ARG A 89 5.54 20.47 9.49
N SER A 90 6.23 20.14 10.58
CA SER A 90 7.64 20.52 10.80
C SER A 90 8.61 19.85 9.80
N ARG A 91 8.21 18.75 9.17
CA ARG A 91 9.02 18.02 8.18
C ARG A 91 8.63 18.29 6.74
N GLY A 92 7.83 19.32 6.51
CA GLY A 92 7.36 19.71 5.19
C GLY A 92 6.16 18.91 4.71
N GLY A 93 5.59 19.37 3.60
CA GLY A 93 4.41 18.79 2.99
C GLY A 93 4.71 18.01 1.71
N ILE A 94 3.66 17.83 0.92
CA ILE A 94 3.70 17.12 -0.36
C ILE A 94 4.18 17.98 -1.54
N GLN A 95 4.56 19.24 -1.31
CA GLN A 95 5.15 20.11 -2.35
C GLN A 95 6.40 19.44 -2.92
N GLY A 96 6.47 19.32 -4.25
CA GLY A 96 7.53 18.58 -4.93
C GLY A 96 7.43 17.05 -4.85
N LYS A 97 6.37 16.51 -4.20
CA LYS A 97 6.12 15.07 -4.04
C LYS A 97 4.77 14.64 -4.60
N MET A 98 4.27 15.32 -5.62
CA MET A 98 2.93 15.05 -6.17
C MET A 98 2.83 13.65 -6.81
N ASN A 99 3.93 13.08 -7.26
CA ASN A 99 4.04 11.73 -7.81
C ASN A 99 4.44 10.64 -6.78
N HIS A 100 4.53 10.99 -5.49
CA HIS A 100 4.65 10.00 -4.42
C HIS A 100 3.27 9.43 -4.07
N PRO A 101 3.19 8.21 -3.48
CA PRO A 101 1.93 7.69 -3.00
C PRO A 101 1.35 8.59 -1.91
N VAL A 102 0.03 8.73 -1.89
CA VAL A 102 -0.64 9.39 -0.78
C VAL A 102 -0.55 8.54 0.47
N THR A 103 -0.21 9.17 1.58
CA THR A 103 -0.12 8.53 2.90
C THR A 103 -0.76 9.37 4.00
N CYS A 104 -0.72 8.88 5.22
CA CYS A 104 -1.38 9.50 6.37
C CYS A 104 -2.88 9.70 6.13
N ILE A 105 -3.49 8.70 5.50
CA ILE A 105 -4.93 8.55 5.26
C ILE A 105 -5.42 7.27 5.94
N SER A 106 -6.71 7.21 6.25
CA SER A 106 -7.37 6.02 6.79
C SER A 106 -7.92 5.13 5.68
N PHE A 107 -8.34 3.91 6.03
CA PHE A 107 -9.07 3.04 5.11
C PHE A 107 -10.37 3.71 4.61
N ARG A 108 -11.07 4.46 5.48
CA ARG A 108 -12.27 5.20 5.10
C ARG A 108 -12.03 6.30 4.08
N ASP A 109 -10.89 6.98 4.20
CA ASP A 109 -10.48 8.01 3.24
C ASP A 109 -10.20 7.38 1.87
N ALA A 110 -9.54 6.22 1.84
CA ALA A 110 -9.31 5.46 0.61
C ALA A 110 -10.63 4.98 -0.03
N GLU A 111 -11.60 4.49 0.76
CA GLU A 111 -12.93 4.16 0.26
C GLU A 111 -13.69 5.38 -0.27
N ALA A 112 -13.54 6.54 0.37
CA ALA A 112 -14.17 7.78 -0.10
C ALA A 112 -13.60 8.20 -1.47
N PHE A 113 -12.27 8.12 -1.64
CA PHE A 113 -11.63 8.32 -2.94
C PHE A 113 -12.17 7.32 -3.99
N CYS A 114 -12.25 6.04 -3.64
CA CYS A 114 -12.74 5.01 -4.55
C CYS A 114 -14.17 5.29 -5.03
N ARG A 115 -15.07 5.68 -4.12
CA ARG A 115 -16.45 6.04 -4.49
C ARG A 115 -16.51 7.24 -5.44
N TRP A 116 -15.71 8.27 -5.19
CA TRP A 116 -15.63 9.43 -6.06
C TRP A 116 -15.10 9.09 -7.46
N ALA A 117 -14.07 8.26 -7.52
CA ALA A 117 -13.41 7.89 -8.77
C ALA A 117 -14.14 6.77 -9.56
N GLY A 118 -15.22 6.19 -9.02
CA GLY A 118 -15.93 5.07 -9.65
C GLY A 118 -15.10 3.79 -9.74
N VAL A 119 -14.26 3.54 -8.72
CA VAL A 119 -13.36 2.38 -8.60
C VAL A 119 -13.49 1.75 -7.22
N ARG A 120 -12.71 0.72 -6.92
CA ARG A 120 -12.70 0.06 -5.62
C ARG A 120 -11.29 -0.33 -5.18
N LEU A 121 -11.15 -0.66 -3.90
CA LEU A 121 -9.95 -1.32 -3.39
C LEU A 121 -9.90 -2.77 -3.88
N PRO A 122 -8.70 -3.35 -4.10
CA PRO A 122 -8.54 -4.76 -4.41
C PRO A 122 -8.98 -5.62 -3.22
N THR A 123 -9.51 -6.80 -3.48
CA THR A 123 -9.59 -7.85 -2.47
C THR A 123 -8.19 -8.37 -2.14
N LEU A 124 -8.05 -9.11 -1.03
CA LEU A 124 -6.78 -9.76 -0.68
C LEU A 124 -6.27 -10.66 -1.81
N ASP A 125 -7.19 -11.42 -2.42
CA ASP A 125 -6.85 -12.37 -3.47
C ASP A 125 -6.49 -11.67 -4.78
N GLU A 126 -7.23 -10.63 -5.19
CA GLU A 126 -6.90 -9.82 -6.36
C GLU A 126 -5.55 -9.15 -6.24
N TRP A 127 -5.27 -8.59 -5.05
CA TRP A 127 -3.97 -7.96 -4.80
C TRP A 127 -2.84 -8.99 -4.92
N GLU A 128 -2.98 -10.15 -4.27
CA GLU A 128 -1.96 -11.19 -4.28
C GLU A 128 -1.72 -11.76 -5.68
N VAL A 129 -2.79 -12.06 -6.44
CA VAL A 129 -2.71 -12.54 -7.82
C VAL A 129 -1.94 -11.54 -8.69
N ALA A 130 -2.25 -10.25 -8.57
CA ALA A 130 -1.56 -9.21 -9.31
C ALA A 130 -0.10 -9.04 -8.85
N ALA A 131 0.16 -9.08 -7.55
CA ALA A 131 1.50 -8.95 -6.97
C ALA A 131 2.42 -10.08 -7.40
N ARG A 132 1.94 -11.32 -7.41
CA ARG A 132 2.70 -12.49 -7.89
C ARG A 132 3.06 -12.37 -9.36
N GLY A 133 2.21 -11.75 -10.18
CA GLY A 133 2.48 -11.58 -11.61
C GLY A 133 2.71 -12.88 -12.36
N GLY A 134 2.06 -13.97 -11.94
CA GLY A 134 2.20 -15.31 -12.52
C GLY A 134 3.32 -16.17 -11.90
N THR A 135 4.04 -15.68 -10.90
CA THR A 135 5.04 -16.48 -10.16
C THR A 135 4.41 -17.23 -8.99
N ASP A 136 5.06 -18.30 -8.54
CA ASP A 136 4.52 -19.23 -7.53
C ASP A 136 5.12 -19.03 -6.13
N GLY A 137 6.11 -18.16 -5.99
CA GLY A 137 6.84 -17.95 -4.75
C GLY A 137 6.24 -16.88 -3.84
N ARG A 138 6.81 -16.75 -2.64
CA ARG A 138 6.59 -15.62 -1.74
C ARG A 138 7.02 -14.29 -2.40
N TYR A 139 8.05 -14.34 -3.25
CA TYR A 139 8.60 -13.23 -4.00
C TYR A 139 8.53 -13.52 -5.50
N PHE A 140 8.28 -12.50 -6.32
CA PHE A 140 8.35 -12.60 -7.77
C PHE A 140 9.78 -12.40 -8.32
N CYS A 141 10.73 -12.06 -7.47
CA CYS A 141 12.14 -11.86 -7.81
C CYS A 141 13.03 -12.62 -6.82
N ASP A 142 14.32 -12.71 -7.14
CA ASP A 142 15.31 -13.21 -6.18
C ASP A 142 15.34 -12.30 -4.95
N PRO A 143 15.23 -12.85 -3.71
CA PRO A 143 15.31 -12.05 -2.48
C PRO A 143 16.60 -11.26 -2.32
N SER A 144 17.70 -11.65 -2.97
CA SER A 144 18.98 -10.91 -2.98
C SER A 144 18.89 -9.61 -3.82
N GLU A 145 18.01 -9.58 -4.82
CA GLU A 145 17.78 -8.43 -5.71
C GLU A 145 16.62 -7.53 -5.28
N LEU A 146 15.97 -7.83 -4.18
CA LEU A 146 14.72 -7.18 -3.76
C LEU A 146 14.80 -5.64 -3.75
N ARG A 147 15.97 -5.07 -3.42
CA ARG A 147 16.18 -3.61 -3.45
C ARG A 147 16.09 -2.97 -4.83
N GLN A 148 16.14 -3.74 -5.90
CA GLN A 148 15.90 -3.23 -7.27
C GLN A 148 14.41 -3.06 -7.55
N TYR A 149 13.55 -3.68 -6.75
CA TYR A 149 12.10 -3.77 -6.92
C TYR A 149 11.29 -3.09 -5.82
N ALA A 150 11.92 -2.72 -4.70
CA ALA A 150 11.21 -2.28 -3.51
C ALA A 150 11.91 -1.16 -2.75
N ASN A 151 11.15 -0.12 -2.41
CA ASN A 151 11.55 0.87 -1.41
C ASN A 151 11.29 0.28 -0.02
N ILE A 152 12.33 -0.22 0.64
CA ILE A 152 12.29 -0.81 1.99
C ILE A 152 13.43 -0.25 2.84
N TRP A 153 13.28 -0.29 4.16
CA TRP A 153 14.29 0.19 5.08
C TRP A 153 15.62 -0.55 4.90
N GLY A 154 16.68 0.21 4.63
CA GLY A 154 17.99 -0.35 4.32
C GLY A 154 18.89 -0.55 5.53
N GLY A 155 18.61 0.10 6.65
CA GLY A 155 19.42 0.03 7.86
C GLY A 155 19.29 -1.30 8.61
N ARG A 156 20.27 -1.58 9.47
CA ARG A 156 20.24 -2.73 10.37
C ARG A 156 19.06 -2.66 11.35
N ASP A 157 18.74 -1.46 11.78
CA ASP A 157 17.64 -1.13 12.70
C ASP A 157 17.08 0.26 12.36
N HIS A 158 15.97 0.65 12.97
CA HIS A 158 15.34 1.95 12.72
C HIS A 158 15.98 3.11 13.50
N LEU A 159 16.99 2.85 14.33
CA LEU A 159 17.74 3.89 15.03
C LEU A 159 18.68 4.65 14.08
N LYS A 160 19.16 3.98 13.05
CA LYS A 160 20.07 4.55 12.05
C LYS A 160 19.53 4.31 10.65
N PRO A 161 19.02 5.36 9.97
CA PRO A 161 18.54 5.22 8.61
C PRO A 161 19.71 4.97 7.65
N ASP A 162 19.53 3.99 6.76
CA ASP A 162 20.35 3.85 5.56
C ASP A 162 19.64 4.58 4.42
N LYS A 163 20.32 5.55 3.82
CA LYS A 163 19.84 6.35 2.69
C LYS A 163 20.45 5.92 1.37
N SER A 164 20.90 4.67 1.26
CA SER A 164 21.60 4.18 0.06
C SER A 164 20.74 4.20 -1.20
N ASP A 165 19.40 4.18 -1.06
CA ASP A 165 18.43 4.33 -2.16
C ASP A 165 17.93 5.76 -2.36
N ALA A 166 18.50 6.74 -1.65
CA ALA A 166 18.13 8.16 -1.64
C ALA A 166 16.77 8.48 -0.97
N PHE A 167 16.02 7.50 -0.47
CA PHE A 167 14.71 7.72 0.14
C PHE A 167 14.71 7.33 1.63
N LEU A 168 14.24 8.24 2.47
CA LEU A 168 14.07 7.98 3.91
C LEU A 168 12.64 7.51 4.23
N THR A 169 11.69 7.89 3.39
CA THR A 169 10.26 7.55 3.47
C THR A 169 9.79 7.09 2.08
N THR A 170 8.65 7.55 1.61
CA THR A 170 8.16 7.17 0.28
C THR A 170 9.08 7.61 -0.85
N ALA A 171 9.16 6.81 -1.90
CA ALA A 171 9.72 7.17 -3.20
C ALA A 171 8.61 7.61 -4.18
N PRO A 172 8.94 8.33 -5.27
CA PRO A 172 8.02 8.52 -6.39
C PRO A 172 7.55 7.17 -6.93
N VAL A 173 6.27 7.03 -7.25
CA VAL A 173 5.74 5.77 -7.80
C VAL A 173 6.46 5.41 -9.11
N GLY A 174 6.76 4.13 -9.29
CA GLY A 174 7.46 3.64 -10.47
C GLY A 174 8.96 3.88 -10.49
N THR A 175 9.57 4.23 -9.36
CA THR A 175 11.04 4.41 -9.25
C THR A 175 11.78 3.09 -9.37
N PHE A 176 11.24 2.03 -8.81
CA PHE A 176 11.85 0.69 -8.80
C PHE A 176 11.39 -0.14 -10.00
N ARG A 177 11.95 -1.34 -10.18
CA ARG A 177 11.55 -2.24 -11.28
C ARG A 177 10.15 -2.82 -11.02
N PRO A 178 9.36 -3.04 -12.07
CA PRO A 178 8.04 -3.66 -11.93
C PRO A 178 8.13 -5.17 -11.72
N ASN A 179 7.03 -5.78 -11.28
CA ASN A 179 6.85 -7.22 -11.30
C ASN A 179 6.63 -7.74 -12.76
N PRO A 180 6.54 -9.08 -12.98
CA PRO A 180 6.46 -9.66 -14.33
C PRO A 180 5.30 -9.16 -15.20
N ILE A 181 4.20 -8.68 -14.62
CA ILE A 181 3.07 -8.13 -15.40
C ILE A 181 3.11 -6.60 -15.54
N GLY A 182 4.19 -5.96 -15.08
CA GLY A 182 4.36 -4.52 -15.21
C GLY A 182 3.77 -3.69 -14.08
N LEU A 183 3.44 -4.29 -12.92
CA LEU A 183 2.94 -3.61 -11.73
C LEU A 183 4.12 -3.13 -10.89
N TYR A 184 4.14 -1.86 -10.51
CA TYR A 184 5.21 -1.23 -9.73
C TYR A 184 4.87 -1.17 -8.24
N ASP A 185 5.91 -1.05 -7.43
CA ASP A 185 5.83 -0.77 -5.99
C ASP A 185 4.95 -1.74 -5.19
N VAL A 186 4.85 -3.01 -5.67
CA VAL A 186 4.07 -4.05 -4.99
C VAL A 186 4.73 -4.54 -3.70
N TYR A 187 6.03 -4.31 -3.58
CA TYR A 187 6.78 -4.54 -2.34
C TYR A 187 7.37 -3.22 -1.86
N GLY A 188 7.20 -2.93 -0.57
CA GLY A 188 7.70 -1.71 0.02
C GLY A 188 6.88 -0.47 -0.36
N ASN A 189 7.49 0.68 -0.35
CA ASN A 189 6.94 2.02 -0.53
C ASN A 189 5.83 2.32 0.48
N VAL A 190 4.58 1.87 0.27
CA VAL A 190 3.53 1.95 1.29
C VAL A 190 2.77 0.64 1.43
N PHE A 191 2.31 0.33 2.63
CA PHE A 191 1.28 -0.69 2.81
C PHE A 191 0.03 -0.30 2.03
N GLU A 192 -0.58 -1.27 1.36
CA GLU A 192 -1.75 -1.02 0.53
C GLU A 192 -3.01 -1.62 1.12
N PHE A 193 -4.01 -0.78 1.34
CA PHE A 193 -5.32 -1.22 1.83
C PHE A 193 -5.97 -2.21 0.87
N CYS A 194 -6.48 -3.32 1.44
CA CYS A 194 -7.31 -4.29 0.74
C CYS A 194 -8.72 -4.31 1.32
N SER A 195 -9.71 -4.49 0.44
CA SER A 195 -11.11 -4.62 0.84
C SER A 195 -11.37 -5.95 1.56
N GLY A 196 -12.44 -6.00 2.33
CA GLY A 196 -12.83 -7.15 3.13
C GLY A 196 -12.66 -6.91 4.62
N ARG A 197 -13.44 -7.67 5.40
CA ARG A 197 -13.42 -7.64 6.86
C ARG A 197 -12.56 -8.76 7.38
N MET A 198 -11.90 -8.53 8.51
CA MET A 198 -11.34 -9.63 9.29
C MET A 198 -12.45 -10.47 9.90
N ARG A 199 -12.43 -11.78 9.68
CA ARG A 199 -13.44 -12.70 10.22
C ARG A 199 -13.50 -12.69 11.75
N SER A 200 -12.39 -12.42 12.42
CA SER A 200 -12.29 -12.32 13.87
C SER A 200 -12.70 -10.97 14.45
N ASP A 201 -12.88 -9.94 13.62
CA ASP A 201 -13.25 -8.60 14.11
C ASP A 201 -14.77 -8.39 14.08
N THR A 202 -15.42 -8.70 15.19
CA THR A 202 -16.88 -8.52 15.37
C THR A 202 -17.30 -7.05 15.39
N ARG A 203 -16.37 -6.10 15.66
CA ARG A 203 -16.66 -4.66 15.74
C ARG A 203 -16.42 -3.91 14.43
N ASP A 204 -15.95 -4.60 13.41
CA ASP A 204 -15.67 -4.01 12.09
C ASP A 204 -14.65 -2.84 12.13
N THR A 205 -13.65 -2.96 12.99
CA THR A 205 -12.66 -1.92 13.24
C THR A 205 -11.32 -2.17 12.57
N GLN A 206 -11.11 -3.36 12.03
CA GLN A 206 -9.86 -3.78 11.41
C GLN A 206 -10.02 -4.07 9.92
N ARG A 207 -8.99 -3.75 9.16
CA ARG A 207 -8.86 -4.05 7.73
C ARG A 207 -7.50 -4.64 7.42
N HIS A 208 -7.40 -5.24 6.27
CA HIS A 208 -6.19 -5.83 5.77
C HIS A 208 -5.36 -4.83 4.97
N SER A 209 -4.05 -5.04 4.98
CA SER A 209 -3.10 -4.37 4.11
C SER A 209 -2.04 -5.35 3.59
N ARG A 210 -1.40 -5.01 2.50
CA ARG A 210 -0.44 -5.84 1.79
C ARG A 210 0.82 -5.08 1.42
N GLY A 211 1.86 -5.79 1.00
CA GLY A 211 3.02 -5.29 0.29
C GLY A 211 4.16 -4.77 1.16
N GLY A 212 3.93 -4.50 2.43
CA GLY A 212 4.93 -3.83 3.28
C GLY A 212 5.06 -2.34 2.93
N SER A 213 6.11 -1.69 3.43
CA SER A 213 6.31 -0.26 3.21
C SER A 213 7.79 0.11 3.30
N TRP A 214 8.11 1.37 3.03
CA TRP A 214 9.44 1.95 3.20
C TRP A 214 10.01 1.74 4.61
N TRP A 215 9.16 1.50 5.61
CA TRP A 215 9.57 1.24 6.99
C TRP A 215 9.96 -0.23 7.23
N CYS A 216 9.49 -1.17 6.42
CA CYS A 216 9.77 -2.59 6.59
C CYS A 216 11.22 -2.93 6.28
N SER A 217 11.83 -3.82 7.05
CA SER A 217 13.21 -4.27 6.91
C SER A 217 13.33 -5.77 7.03
N LYS A 218 14.44 -6.33 6.55
CA LYS A 218 14.74 -7.78 6.69
C LYS A 218 14.83 -8.24 8.15
N ASN A 219 15.05 -7.32 9.08
CA ASN A 219 15.25 -7.61 10.50
C ASN A 219 14.02 -7.31 11.37
N SER A 220 12.95 -6.75 10.79
CA SER A 220 11.77 -6.31 11.53
C SER A 220 10.49 -6.68 10.78
N CYS A 221 9.79 -5.71 10.24
CA CYS A 221 8.56 -5.90 9.49
C CYS A 221 8.86 -6.54 8.12
N CYS A 222 8.78 -7.85 7.97
CA CYS A 222 9.10 -8.57 6.72
C CYS A 222 7.93 -8.68 5.74
N PHE A 223 6.94 -7.78 5.78
CA PHE A 223 5.71 -7.85 4.97
C PHE A 223 5.87 -7.47 3.49
N PHE A 224 7.07 -7.13 3.03
CA PHE A 224 7.37 -6.81 1.63
C PHE A 224 7.45 -8.08 0.76
N ASN A 225 6.33 -8.76 0.63
CA ASN A 225 6.16 -9.98 -0.17
C ASN A 225 4.70 -10.15 -0.59
N SER A 226 4.42 -11.16 -1.40
CA SER A 226 3.08 -11.38 -1.96
C SER A 226 2.08 -11.98 -0.98
N VAL A 227 2.51 -12.65 0.10
CA VAL A 227 1.65 -13.55 0.89
C VAL A 227 1.29 -13.06 2.27
N ASP A 228 2.13 -12.24 2.92
CA ASP A 228 1.86 -11.76 4.27
C ASP A 228 0.74 -10.72 4.30
N ILE A 229 -0.09 -10.79 5.34
CA ILE A 229 -1.24 -9.91 5.51
C ILE A 229 -1.02 -9.03 6.74
N GLY A 230 -0.91 -7.73 6.53
CA GLY A 230 -0.94 -6.75 7.60
C GLY A 230 -2.37 -6.43 8.03
N THR A 231 -2.51 -5.88 9.24
CA THR A 231 -3.78 -5.39 9.76
C THR A 231 -3.67 -3.95 10.26
N VAL A 232 -4.72 -3.19 10.04
CA VAL A 232 -4.77 -1.78 10.43
C VAL A 232 -6.18 -1.40 10.88
N ASN A 233 -6.28 -0.52 11.88
CA ASN A 233 -7.57 0.03 12.27
C ASN A 233 -8.14 0.92 11.16
N VAL A 234 -9.44 0.79 10.87
CA VAL A 234 -10.13 1.51 9.77
C VAL A 234 -10.04 3.03 9.82
N ARG A 235 -9.76 3.61 11.00
CA ARG A 235 -9.62 5.06 11.22
C ARG A 235 -8.17 5.50 11.44
N ALA A 236 -7.24 4.57 11.55
CA ALA A 236 -5.84 4.93 11.75
C ALA A 236 -5.21 5.42 10.45
N SER A 237 -4.43 6.49 10.55
CA SER A 237 -3.76 7.13 9.44
C SER A 237 -2.25 7.12 9.70
N PHE A 238 -1.52 6.25 9.01
CA PHE A 238 -0.08 6.09 9.16
C PHE A 238 0.69 6.70 7.99
N SER A 239 1.87 7.25 8.24
CA SER A 239 2.74 7.84 7.20
C SER A 239 3.36 6.81 6.23
N ASN A 240 3.15 5.52 6.47
CA ASN A 240 3.59 4.42 5.61
C ASN A 240 2.43 3.59 5.04
N GLN A 241 1.22 4.10 5.11
CA GLN A 241 0.00 3.42 4.65
C GLN A 241 -0.64 4.22 3.53
N GLY A 242 -0.90 3.56 2.41
CA GLY A 242 -1.53 4.09 1.21
C GLY A 242 -2.43 3.04 0.56
N PHE A 243 -2.66 3.11 -0.75
CA PHE A 243 -3.51 2.16 -1.47
C PHE A 243 -3.29 2.22 -2.98
N ARG A 244 -3.66 1.13 -3.64
CA ARG A 244 -3.93 1.09 -5.09
C ARG A 244 -5.39 0.74 -5.34
N ILE A 245 -5.83 0.88 -6.58
CA ILE A 245 -7.23 0.74 -6.95
C ILE A 245 -7.42 -0.29 -8.05
N VAL A 246 -8.61 -0.86 -8.09
CA VAL A 246 -9.04 -1.78 -9.13
C VAL A 246 -10.41 -1.37 -9.69
N ARG A 247 -10.68 -1.84 -10.90
CA ARG A 247 -12.02 -1.79 -11.51
C ARG A 247 -12.28 -3.10 -12.23
N ASP A 248 -13.53 -3.41 -12.44
CA ASP A 248 -13.89 -4.58 -13.24
C ASP A 248 -13.44 -4.36 -14.69
N ALA A 249 -12.87 -5.38 -15.31
CA ALA A 249 -12.45 -5.29 -16.69
C ALA A 249 -13.70 -5.06 -17.59
N LYS A 250 -13.56 -4.15 -18.53
CA LYS A 250 -14.62 -3.93 -19.53
C LYS A 250 -14.83 -5.25 -20.29
N LYS A 251 -16.09 -5.67 -20.45
CA LYS A 251 -16.39 -6.77 -21.35
C LYS A 251 -15.85 -6.40 -22.75
N PRO A 252 -15.18 -7.34 -23.45
CA PRO A 252 -14.86 -7.12 -24.85
C PRO A 252 -16.14 -6.68 -25.56
N VAL A 253 -16.07 -5.55 -26.26
CA VAL A 253 -17.15 -5.16 -27.19
C VAL A 253 -17.08 -6.22 -28.30
N GLY A 254 -18.08 -7.13 -28.33
CA GLY A 254 -18.23 -8.15 -29.35
C GLY A 254 -18.52 -7.54 -30.70
#